data_86422eab067eb3c2b0249c38609ca714
#
_entry.id   86422eab067eb3c2b0249c38609ca714
#
_cell.length_a   1.000
_cell.length_b   1.000
_cell.length_c   1.000
_cell.angle_alpha   90.00
_cell.angle_beta   90.00
_cell.angle_gamma   90.00
#
_symmetry.space_group_name_H-M   'P 1'
#
loop_
_entity.id
_entity.type
_entity.pdbx_description
1 polymer ?
#
loop_
_entity_poly.entity_id
_entity_poly.type
_entity_poly.pdbx_seq_one_letter_code
_entity_poly.pdbx_strand_id
1 'polypeptide(L)'
;VQESVAKAFCALGNYLDAKSEFFDPDEIDEIEKKHLNFAMKNTNVVDAFNQARTALFYRIRGQHRHARTQRMIRYYFAAQDIHERANSTYFDYRQIAEQLKNTDLIFRIQRLLELQAQACHDITACLRQNTPYHYNIRVEKALMGTIQSLELYSKEHAEQNNVLLALQTLIDNLKSINWQLRQLEQETSENDQTAQIHTEQITGLKNILSVIGSNFTFESPLFRHAIRLS
;
A
#
# COMPACT_ATOMS: atom_id res chain seq x y z
N VAL A 1 -13.37 -0.81 -15.55
CA VAL A 1 -13.24 -0.96 -14.10
C VAL A 1 -12.07 -1.87 -13.73
N GLN A 2 -12.09 -3.14 -14.15
CA GLN A 2 -11.02 -4.10 -13.78
C GLN A 2 -9.64 -3.61 -14.20
N GLU A 3 -9.46 -3.12 -15.43
CA GLU A 3 -8.19 -2.55 -15.90
C GLU A 3 -7.80 -1.29 -15.12
N SER A 4 -8.75 -0.45 -14.72
CA SER A 4 -8.43 0.73 -13.92
C SER A 4 -7.96 0.35 -12.51
N VAL A 5 -8.54 -0.69 -11.90
CA VAL A 5 -8.08 -1.23 -10.61
C VAL A 5 -6.72 -1.92 -10.78
N ALA A 6 -6.49 -2.65 -11.87
CA ALA A 6 -5.20 -3.26 -12.19
C ALA A 6 -4.10 -2.18 -12.35
N LYS A 7 -4.40 -1.06 -13.02
CA LYS A 7 -3.47 0.09 -13.12
C LYS A 7 -3.15 0.70 -11.75
N ALA A 8 -4.14 0.77 -10.85
CA ALA A 8 -3.92 1.26 -9.49
C ALA A 8 -2.93 0.37 -8.72
N PHE A 9 -3.07 -0.97 -8.78
CA PHE A 9 -2.10 -1.89 -8.20
C PHE A 9 -0.73 -1.84 -8.87
N CYS A 10 -0.67 -1.67 -10.20
CA CYS A 10 0.59 -1.49 -10.92
C CYS A 10 1.34 -0.24 -10.45
N ALA A 11 0.64 0.90 -10.35
CA ALA A 11 1.23 2.13 -9.86
C ALA A 11 1.67 2.01 -8.39
N LEU A 12 0.87 1.33 -7.56
CA LEU A 12 1.19 1.06 -6.16
C LEU A 12 2.43 0.17 -6.01
N GLY A 13 2.57 -0.89 -6.84
CA GLY A 13 3.77 -1.71 -6.89
C GLY A 13 5.01 -0.86 -7.20
N ASN A 14 4.96 -0.04 -8.26
CA ASN A 14 6.05 0.87 -8.61
C ASN A 14 6.38 1.88 -7.49
N TYR A 15 5.39 2.31 -6.71
CA TYR A 15 5.57 3.19 -5.57
C TYR A 15 6.29 2.50 -4.41
N LEU A 16 5.93 1.25 -4.10
CA LEU A 16 6.60 0.45 -3.07
C LEU A 16 8.03 0.07 -3.49
N ASP A 17 8.27 -0.23 -4.78
CA ASP A 17 9.62 -0.42 -5.32
C ASP A 17 10.47 0.83 -5.12
N ALA A 18 9.96 2.02 -5.48
CA ALA A 18 10.68 3.27 -5.27
C ALA A 18 10.91 3.57 -3.78
N LYS A 19 10.01 3.13 -2.89
CA LYS A 19 10.22 3.22 -1.44
C LYS A 19 11.33 2.30 -0.96
N SER A 20 11.46 1.10 -1.53
CA SER A 20 12.51 0.15 -1.14
C SER A 20 13.92 0.69 -1.45
N GLU A 21 14.07 1.51 -2.50
CA GLU A 21 15.34 2.14 -2.89
C GLU A 21 15.95 3.02 -1.78
N PHE A 22 15.12 3.60 -0.87
CA PHE A 22 15.63 4.35 0.27
C PHE A 22 16.39 3.51 1.29
N PHE A 23 16.18 2.19 1.27
CA PHE A 23 16.84 1.23 2.15
C PHE A 23 17.95 0.45 1.43
N ASP A 24 18.45 0.98 0.31
CA ASP A 24 19.65 0.49 -0.34
C ASP A 24 20.90 1.16 0.29
N PRO A 25 21.74 0.40 1.03
CA PRO A 25 22.89 0.97 1.71
C PRO A 25 24.00 1.42 0.76
N ASP A 26 24.03 0.89 -0.47
CA ASP A 26 25.07 1.19 -1.45
C ASP A 26 24.82 2.51 -2.19
N GLU A 27 23.59 3.03 -2.13
CA GLU A 27 23.15 4.21 -2.88
C GLU A 27 22.63 5.36 -1.96
N ILE A 28 23.14 5.48 -0.75
CA ILE A 28 22.71 6.54 0.21
C ILE A 28 22.98 7.94 -0.34
N ASP A 29 24.01 8.12 -1.15
CA ASP A 29 24.40 9.42 -1.71
C ASP A 29 23.40 9.94 -2.78
N GLU A 30 22.59 9.07 -3.38
CA GLU A 30 21.58 9.42 -4.41
C GLU A 30 20.18 9.76 -3.84
N ILE A 31 20.08 10.02 -2.55
CA ILE A 31 18.78 10.13 -1.84
C ILE A 31 17.86 11.23 -2.41
N GLU A 32 18.42 12.33 -2.89
CA GLU A 32 17.62 13.43 -3.49
C GLU A 32 16.96 13.01 -4.81
N LYS A 33 17.69 12.25 -5.64
CA LYS A 33 17.14 11.67 -6.87
C LYS A 33 16.07 10.64 -6.56
N LYS A 34 16.25 9.83 -5.52
CA LYS A 34 15.26 8.87 -5.02
C LYS A 34 14.00 9.57 -4.54
N HIS A 35 14.12 10.70 -3.83
CA HIS A 35 12.96 11.51 -3.43
C HIS A 35 12.15 12.02 -4.61
N LEU A 36 12.80 12.52 -5.66
CA LEU A 36 12.10 12.96 -6.87
C LEU A 36 11.37 11.79 -7.56
N ASN A 37 12.05 10.66 -7.76
CA ASN A 37 11.43 9.45 -8.32
C ASN A 37 10.23 8.99 -7.48
N PHE A 38 10.37 8.94 -6.17
CA PHE A 38 9.31 8.57 -5.24
C PHE A 38 8.10 9.50 -5.32
N ALA A 39 8.32 10.83 -5.38
CA ALA A 39 7.24 11.80 -5.54
C ALA A 39 6.50 11.62 -6.88
N MET A 40 7.22 11.35 -7.97
CA MET A 40 6.60 11.05 -9.27
C MET A 40 5.77 9.76 -9.22
N LYS A 41 6.26 8.70 -8.56
CA LYS A 41 5.50 7.46 -8.37
C LYS A 41 4.24 7.68 -7.52
N ASN A 42 4.32 8.53 -6.48
CA ASN A 42 3.16 8.91 -5.69
C ASN A 42 2.08 9.61 -6.54
N THR A 43 2.47 10.56 -7.38
CA THR A 43 1.55 11.22 -8.32
C THR A 43 0.86 10.20 -9.23
N ASN A 44 1.60 9.25 -9.77
CA ASN A 44 1.04 8.19 -10.62
C ASN A 44 0.03 7.30 -9.88
N VAL A 45 0.25 7.02 -8.59
CA VAL A 45 -0.71 6.28 -7.75
C VAL A 45 -1.99 7.09 -7.58
N VAL A 46 -1.90 8.37 -7.25
CA VAL A 46 -3.06 9.25 -7.07
C VAL A 46 -3.88 9.34 -8.36
N ASP A 47 -3.23 9.50 -9.51
CA ASP A 47 -3.89 9.55 -10.82
C ASP A 47 -4.58 8.22 -11.15
N ALA A 48 -3.93 7.09 -10.89
CA ALA A 48 -4.51 5.77 -11.10
C ALA A 48 -5.72 5.51 -10.18
N PHE A 49 -5.67 5.96 -8.92
CA PHE A 49 -6.81 5.90 -8.00
C PHE A 49 -7.98 6.76 -8.47
N ASN A 50 -7.74 7.97 -8.97
CA ASN A 50 -8.78 8.83 -9.52
C ASN A 50 -9.46 8.19 -10.73
N GLN A 51 -8.70 7.57 -11.62
CA GLN A 51 -9.24 6.83 -12.77
C GLN A 51 -10.06 5.61 -12.33
N ALA A 52 -9.55 4.81 -11.38
CA ALA A 52 -10.26 3.64 -10.84
C ALA A 52 -11.56 4.05 -10.13
N ARG A 53 -11.52 5.11 -9.32
CA ARG A 53 -12.69 5.68 -8.66
C ARG A 53 -13.76 6.10 -9.67
N THR A 54 -13.39 6.87 -10.67
CA THR A 54 -14.31 7.34 -11.71
C THR A 54 -14.99 6.16 -12.44
N ALA A 55 -14.20 5.14 -12.81
CA ALA A 55 -14.70 3.95 -13.47
C ALA A 55 -15.67 3.14 -12.58
N LEU A 56 -15.37 3.03 -11.27
CA LEU A 56 -16.22 2.37 -10.28
C LEU A 56 -17.54 3.13 -10.08
N PHE A 57 -17.50 4.45 -9.92
CA PHE A 57 -18.70 5.29 -9.76
C PHE A 57 -19.62 5.20 -10.96
N TYR A 58 -19.06 5.23 -12.17
CA TYR A 58 -19.86 5.08 -13.38
C TYR A 58 -20.59 3.74 -13.42
N ARG A 59 -19.91 2.67 -13.01
CA ARG A 59 -20.48 1.31 -12.97
C ARG A 59 -21.57 1.15 -11.92
N ILE A 60 -21.40 1.76 -10.73
CA ILE A 60 -22.37 1.69 -9.63
C ILE A 60 -23.67 2.41 -10.00
N ARG A 61 -23.59 3.55 -10.69
CA ARG A 61 -24.77 4.31 -11.16
C ARG A 61 -25.63 3.53 -12.18
N GLY A 62 -25.03 2.63 -12.94
CA GLY A 62 -25.71 1.80 -13.93
C GLY A 62 -26.55 0.64 -13.38
N GLN A 63 -26.88 0.62 -12.09
CA GLN A 63 -27.75 -0.36 -11.39
C GLN A 63 -27.31 -1.83 -11.43
N HIS A 64 -26.12 -2.16 -11.92
CA HIS A 64 -25.66 -3.54 -11.98
C HIS A 64 -24.82 -3.88 -10.73
N ARG A 65 -25.50 -4.43 -9.71
CA ARG A 65 -24.86 -4.98 -8.48
C ARG A 65 -24.28 -6.37 -8.75
N HIS A 66 -23.33 -6.48 -9.67
CA HIS A 66 -22.66 -7.76 -9.92
C HIS A 66 -21.58 -8.03 -8.88
N ALA A 67 -21.43 -9.28 -8.45
CA ALA A 67 -20.37 -9.74 -7.54
C ALA A 67 -18.98 -9.27 -7.99
N ARG A 68 -18.74 -9.26 -9.32
CA ARG A 68 -17.50 -8.72 -9.91
C ARG A 68 -17.26 -7.24 -9.59
N THR A 69 -18.30 -6.40 -9.56
CA THR A 69 -18.15 -4.97 -9.20
C THR A 69 -17.83 -4.82 -7.73
N GLN A 70 -18.47 -5.60 -6.85
CA GLN A 70 -18.19 -5.60 -5.43
C GLN A 70 -16.74 -6.03 -5.16
N ARG A 71 -16.26 -7.08 -5.84
CA ARG A 71 -14.85 -7.49 -5.77
C ARG A 71 -13.91 -6.36 -6.16
N MET A 72 -14.17 -5.65 -7.25
CA MET A 72 -13.35 -4.51 -7.68
C MET A 72 -13.35 -3.35 -6.68
N ILE A 73 -14.47 -3.11 -6.00
CA ILE A 73 -14.56 -2.10 -4.94
C ILE A 73 -13.64 -2.49 -3.77
N ARG A 74 -13.66 -3.76 -3.33
CA ARG A 74 -12.78 -4.24 -2.25
C ARG A 74 -11.31 -4.13 -2.62
N TYR A 75 -10.94 -4.55 -3.84
CA TYR A 75 -9.57 -4.40 -4.34
C TYR A 75 -9.14 -2.93 -4.37
N TYR A 76 -10.03 -2.03 -4.80
CA TYR A 76 -9.75 -0.59 -4.80
C TYR A 76 -9.49 -0.05 -3.39
N PHE A 77 -10.32 -0.39 -2.42
CA PHE A 77 -10.11 0.04 -1.03
C PHE A 77 -8.87 -0.58 -0.41
N ALA A 78 -8.58 -1.84 -0.68
CA ALA A 78 -7.34 -2.46 -0.23
C ALA A 78 -6.10 -1.74 -0.80
N ALA A 79 -6.13 -1.37 -2.10
CA ALA A 79 -5.05 -0.59 -2.70
C ALA A 79 -4.88 0.78 -2.04
N GLN A 80 -5.98 1.47 -1.71
CA GLN A 80 -5.94 2.76 -0.99
C GLN A 80 -5.35 2.60 0.41
N ASP A 81 -5.78 1.59 1.17
CA ASP A 81 -5.26 1.33 2.51
C ASP A 81 -3.76 0.99 2.49
N ILE A 82 -3.32 0.18 1.53
CA ILE A 82 -1.88 -0.11 1.33
C ILE A 82 -1.10 1.18 1.05
N HIS A 83 -1.61 2.04 0.17
CA HIS A 83 -0.96 3.33 -0.14
C HIS A 83 -0.91 4.25 1.07
N GLU A 84 -2.00 4.36 1.82
CA GLU A 84 -2.07 5.17 3.03
C GLU A 84 -1.04 4.69 4.07
N ARG A 85 -0.95 3.37 4.32
CA ARG A 85 0.05 2.79 5.20
C ARG A 85 1.49 3.03 4.72
N ALA A 86 1.72 2.89 3.42
CA ALA A 86 3.03 3.16 2.85
C ALA A 86 3.44 4.64 2.92
N ASN A 87 2.46 5.58 2.96
CA ASN A 87 2.68 7.03 2.97
C ASN A 87 2.53 7.67 4.36
N SER A 88 2.07 6.91 5.39
CA SER A 88 1.62 7.45 6.68
C SER A 88 2.72 8.02 7.57
N THR A 89 3.99 7.81 7.26
CA THR A 89 5.11 8.24 8.07
C THR A 89 6.11 9.04 7.24
N TYR A 90 6.37 10.27 7.70
CA TYR A 90 7.48 11.05 7.21
C TYR A 90 8.74 10.60 7.95
N PHE A 91 9.69 10.08 7.22
CA PHE A 91 11.00 9.70 7.74
C PHE A 91 12.09 10.59 7.13
N ASP A 92 13.08 10.94 7.93
CA ASP A 92 14.36 11.31 7.39
C ASP A 92 15.07 10.01 6.92
N TYR A 93 14.81 9.65 5.65
CA TYR A 93 15.36 8.43 5.06
C TYR A 93 16.90 8.42 5.06
N ARG A 94 17.55 9.59 4.91
CA ARG A 94 19.01 9.69 4.98
C ARG A 94 19.51 9.31 6.36
N GLN A 95 18.92 9.87 7.40
CA GLN A 95 19.31 9.57 8.79
C GLN A 95 19.10 8.08 9.10
N ILE A 96 17.96 7.51 8.73
CA ILE A 96 17.67 6.09 8.98
C ILE A 96 18.61 5.20 8.19
N ALA A 97 18.85 5.47 6.90
CA ALA A 97 19.73 4.68 6.07
C ALA A 97 21.18 4.70 6.60
N GLU A 98 21.68 5.86 7.01
CA GLU A 98 23.02 5.98 7.60
C GLU A 98 23.16 5.21 8.93
N GLN A 99 22.14 5.23 9.78
CA GLN A 99 22.16 4.48 11.04
C GLN A 99 22.04 2.97 10.84
N LEU A 100 21.32 2.54 9.83
CA LEU A 100 21.09 1.13 9.55
C LEU A 100 22.09 0.50 8.57
N LYS A 101 22.93 1.28 7.88
CA LYS A 101 23.78 0.81 6.76
C LYS A 101 24.67 -0.39 7.09
N ASN A 102 25.05 -0.58 8.35
CA ASN A 102 25.87 -1.69 8.80
C ASN A 102 25.06 -2.78 9.52
N THR A 103 23.75 -2.78 9.40
CA THR A 103 22.86 -3.72 10.08
C THR A 103 22.13 -4.60 9.06
N ASP A 104 21.75 -5.80 9.48
CA ASP A 104 20.88 -6.70 8.71
C ASP A 104 19.48 -6.10 8.47
N LEU A 105 19.03 -5.23 9.37
CA LEU A 105 17.68 -4.66 9.36
C LEU A 105 17.40 -3.85 8.09
N ILE A 106 18.36 -3.09 7.56
CA ILE A 106 18.17 -2.29 6.34
C ILE A 106 17.81 -3.18 5.14
N PHE A 107 18.55 -4.27 4.94
CA PHE A 107 18.30 -5.22 3.85
C PHE A 107 16.96 -5.95 4.00
N ARG A 108 16.55 -6.24 5.25
CA ARG A 108 15.26 -6.88 5.51
C ARG A 108 14.09 -5.97 5.24
N ILE A 109 14.20 -4.68 5.57
CA ILE A 109 13.17 -3.68 5.24
C ILE A 109 13.08 -3.52 3.72
N GLN A 110 14.21 -3.34 3.04
CA GLN A 110 14.27 -3.27 1.57
C GLN A 110 13.59 -4.48 0.94
N ARG A 111 14.01 -5.68 1.33
CA ARG A 111 13.48 -6.94 0.79
C ARG A 111 11.99 -7.12 1.04
N LEU A 112 11.49 -6.73 2.21
CA LEU A 112 10.07 -6.79 2.52
C LEU A 112 9.26 -5.87 1.60
N LEU A 113 9.71 -4.63 1.39
CA LEU A 113 9.08 -3.67 0.48
C LEU A 113 9.07 -4.16 -0.96
N GLU A 114 10.17 -4.73 -1.46
CA GLU A 114 10.24 -5.35 -2.79
C GLU A 114 9.24 -6.49 -2.97
N LEU A 115 9.10 -7.35 -1.95
CA LEU A 115 8.15 -8.46 -1.99
C LEU A 115 6.70 -7.98 -1.93
N GLN A 116 6.42 -6.91 -1.19
CA GLN A 116 5.10 -6.27 -1.18
C GLN A 116 4.78 -5.60 -2.52
N ALA A 117 5.77 -4.96 -3.14
CA ALA A 117 5.66 -4.42 -4.48
C ALA A 117 5.37 -5.52 -5.51
N GLN A 118 6.12 -6.63 -5.45
CA GLN A 118 5.89 -7.77 -6.32
C GLN A 118 4.47 -8.35 -6.14
N ALA A 119 3.96 -8.44 -4.92
CA ALA A 119 2.59 -8.86 -4.67
C ALA A 119 1.55 -7.95 -5.36
N CYS A 120 1.78 -6.63 -5.37
CA CYS A 120 0.94 -5.67 -6.11
C CYS A 120 1.01 -5.90 -7.63
N HIS A 121 2.20 -6.22 -8.17
CA HIS A 121 2.36 -6.59 -9.58
C HIS A 121 1.69 -7.92 -9.92
N ASP A 122 1.77 -8.91 -9.04
CA ASP A 122 1.08 -10.19 -9.18
C ASP A 122 -0.46 -10.01 -9.21
N ILE A 123 -1.00 -9.17 -8.32
CA ILE A 123 -2.42 -8.77 -8.32
C ILE A 123 -2.78 -8.10 -9.66
N THR A 124 -1.93 -7.22 -10.17
CA THR A 124 -2.13 -6.57 -11.47
C THR A 124 -2.26 -7.61 -12.59
N ALA A 125 -1.35 -8.58 -12.62
CA ALA A 125 -1.37 -9.66 -13.61
C ALA A 125 -2.62 -10.53 -13.48
N CYS A 126 -2.98 -10.93 -12.26
CA CYS A 126 -4.19 -11.72 -11.98
C CYS A 126 -5.46 -10.99 -12.41
N LEU A 127 -5.58 -9.68 -12.13
CA LEU A 127 -6.71 -8.87 -12.56
C LEU A 127 -6.81 -8.81 -14.09
N ARG A 128 -5.71 -8.62 -14.81
CA ARG A 128 -5.69 -8.56 -16.28
C ARG A 128 -6.01 -9.91 -16.92
N GLN A 129 -5.50 -10.99 -16.36
CA GLN A 129 -5.71 -12.36 -16.86
C GLN A 129 -7.04 -12.96 -16.37
N ASN A 130 -7.74 -12.28 -15.46
CA ASN A 130 -8.94 -12.81 -14.78
C ASN A 130 -8.69 -14.14 -14.06
N THR A 131 -7.52 -14.29 -13.45
CA THR A 131 -7.11 -15.44 -12.63
C THR A 131 -7.20 -15.10 -11.14
N PRO A 132 -7.35 -16.08 -10.24
CA PRO A 132 -7.30 -15.85 -8.80
C PRO A 132 -5.90 -15.38 -8.38
N TYR A 133 -5.87 -14.51 -7.39
CA TYR A 133 -4.62 -14.10 -6.74
C TYR A 133 -4.29 -15.06 -5.60
N HIS A 134 -3.03 -15.47 -5.51
CA HIS A 134 -2.50 -16.28 -4.42
C HIS A 134 -1.40 -15.52 -3.68
N TYR A 135 -1.59 -15.37 -2.37
CA TYR A 135 -0.63 -14.68 -1.51
C TYR A 135 0.67 -15.48 -1.39
N ASN A 136 1.79 -14.84 -1.68
CA ASN A 136 3.08 -15.49 -1.59
C ASN A 136 3.58 -15.53 -0.14
N ILE A 137 3.74 -16.72 0.41
CA ILE A 137 4.22 -16.93 1.79
C ILE A 137 5.61 -16.33 2.07
N ARG A 138 6.40 -15.99 1.02
CA ARG A 138 7.68 -15.31 1.17
C ARG A 138 7.52 -13.92 1.77
N VAL A 139 6.41 -13.24 1.49
CA VAL A 139 6.10 -11.91 2.07
C VAL A 139 5.97 -12.03 3.59
N GLU A 140 5.25 -13.07 4.07
CA GLU A 140 5.10 -13.33 5.51
C GLU A 140 6.43 -13.67 6.18
N LYS A 141 7.23 -14.54 5.55
CA LYS A 141 8.57 -14.92 6.06
C LYS A 141 9.50 -13.70 6.12
N ALA A 142 9.45 -12.81 5.14
CA ALA A 142 10.23 -11.57 5.14
C ALA A 142 9.81 -10.65 6.28
N LEU A 143 8.50 -10.50 6.53
CA LEU A 143 7.97 -9.71 7.66
C LEU A 143 8.48 -10.26 9.00
N MET A 144 8.35 -11.58 9.22
CA MET A 144 8.82 -12.21 10.46
C MET A 144 10.31 -11.99 10.69
N GLY A 145 11.12 -12.15 9.64
CA GLY A 145 12.56 -11.87 9.70
C GLY A 145 12.86 -10.39 9.98
N THR A 146 12.08 -9.46 9.45
CA THR A 146 12.23 -8.02 9.69
C THR A 146 11.88 -7.67 11.15
N ILE A 147 10.80 -8.23 11.69
CA ILE A 147 10.42 -8.05 13.11
C ILE A 147 11.52 -8.57 14.03
N GLN A 148 12.03 -9.79 13.77
CA GLN A 148 13.11 -10.36 14.56
C GLN A 148 14.38 -9.51 14.52
N SER A 149 14.74 -8.97 13.35
CA SER A 149 15.89 -8.10 13.20
C SER A 149 15.71 -6.77 13.94
N LEU A 150 14.48 -6.19 13.95
CA LEU A 150 14.19 -5.01 14.76
C LEU A 150 14.32 -5.28 16.26
N GLU A 151 13.86 -6.44 16.73
CA GLU A 151 13.99 -6.83 18.14
C GLU A 151 15.47 -6.94 18.57
N LEU A 152 16.34 -7.46 17.71
CA LEU A 152 17.77 -7.52 17.96
C LEU A 152 18.39 -6.12 17.97
N TYR A 153 18.09 -5.31 16.95
CA TYR A 153 18.55 -3.93 16.85
C TYR A 153 18.13 -3.10 18.07
N SER A 154 16.90 -3.25 18.56
CA SER A 154 16.38 -2.51 19.70
C SER A 154 17.11 -2.84 21.01
N LYS A 155 17.57 -4.09 21.19
CA LYS A 155 18.34 -4.50 22.38
C LYS A 155 19.73 -3.89 22.39
N GLU A 156 20.33 -3.72 21.21
CA GLU A 156 21.68 -3.15 21.07
C GLU A 156 21.69 -1.63 21.11
N HIS A 157 20.58 -0.97 20.79
CA HIS A 157 20.48 0.48 20.60
C HIS A 157 19.37 1.12 21.47
N ALA A 158 19.16 0.62 22.69
CA ALA A 158 18.06 1.05 23.57
C ALA A 158 18.04 2.56 23.89
N GLU A 159 19.17 3.27 23.73
CA GLU A 159 19.26 4.71 23.96
C GLU A 159 18.72 5.57 22.81
N GLN A 160 18.50 4.99 21.62
CA GLN A 160 18.07 5.71 20.41
C GLN A 160 16.53 5.73 20.24
N ASN A 161 15.82 6.19 21.24
CA ASN A 161 14.35 6.10 21.33
C ASN A 161 13.61 6.65 20.09
N ASN A 162 14.05 7.76 19.52
CA ASN A 162 13.35 8.38 18.37
C ASN A 162 13.46 7.52 17.10
N VAL A 163 14.63 6.94 16.84
CA VAL A 163 14.84 6.07 15.68
C VAL A 163 14.10 4.76 15.85
N LEU A 164 14.16 4.17 17.05
CA LEU A 164 13.42 2.95 17.35
C LEU A 164 11.91 3.13 17.16
N LEU A 165 11.35 4.26 17.62
CA LEU A 165 9.94 4.56 17.43
C LEU A 165 9.58 4.71 15.94
N ALA A 166 10.43 5.38 15.17
CA ALA A 166 10.23 5.53 13.72
C ALA A 166 10.29 4.17 13.01
N LEU A 167 11.25 3.32 13.34
CA LEU A 167 11.38 1.96 12.79
C LEU A 167 10.21 1.06 13.19
N GLN A 168 9.78 1.13 14.44
CA GLN A 168 8.59 0.41 14.92
C GLN A 168 7.36 0.79 14.10
N THR A 169 7.11 2.10 13.94
CA THR A 169 5.98 2.61 13.16
C THR A 169 6.06 2.17 11.70
N LEU A 170 7.25 2.20 11.10
CA LEU A 170 7.46 1.70 9.74
C LEU A 170 7.07 0.21 9.64
N ILE A 171 7.59 -0.61 10.53
CA ILE A 171 7.35 -2.07 10.49
C ILE A 171 5.89 -2.40 10.79
N ASP A 172 5.22 -1.68 11.67
CA ASP A 172 3.78 -1.84 11.93
C ASP A 172 2.95 -1.50 10.68
N ASN A 173 3.34 -0.49 9.91
CA ASN A 173 2.72 -0.19 8.63
C ASN A 173 2.98 -1.30 7.59
N LEU A 174 4.19 -1.81 7.49
CA LEU A 174 4.51 -2.93 6.59
C LEU A 174 3.76 -4.21 6.97
N LYS A 175 3.56 -4.46 8.26
CA LYS A 175 2.72 -5.55 8.77
C LYS A 175 1.26 -5.37 8.34
N SER A 176 0.72 -4.16 8.42
CA SER A 176 -0.64 -3.84 7.97
C SER A 176 -0.79 -4.04 6.46
N ILE A 177 0.23 -3.69 5.66
CA ILE A 177 0.25 -3.95 4.21
C ILE A 177 0.21 -5.46 3.93
N ASN A 178 1.02 -6.26 4.62
CA ASN A 178 0.98 -7.72 4.48
C ASN A 178 -0.41 -8.29 4.77
N TRP A 179 -1.05 -7.79 5.82
CA TRP A 179 -2.40 -8.22 6.18
C TRP A 179 -3.40 -7.93 5.04
N GLN A 180 -3.38 -6.73 4.47
CA GLN A 180 -4.23 -6.37 3.33
C GLN A 180 -3.99 -7.26 2.11
N LEU A 181 -2.73 -7.49 1.74
CA LEU A 181 -2.37 -8.37 0.63
C LEU A 181 -2.87 -9.80 0.84
N ARG A 182 -2.81 -10.31 2.08
CA ARG A 182 -3.29 -11.65 2.43
C ARG A 182 -4.82 -11.75 2.36
N GLN A 183 -5.54 -10.71 2.80
CA GLN A 183 -7.02 -10.70 2.75
C GLN A 183 -7.53 -10.80 1.31
N LEU A 184 -6.84 -10.23 0.34
CA LEU A 184 -7.23 -10.30 -1.08
C LEU A 184 -7.22 -11.72 -1.65
N GLU A 185 -6.42 -12.64 -1.12
CA GLU A 185 -6.50 -14.07 -1.47
C GLU A 185 -7.79 -14.73 -0.96
N GLN A 186 -8.15 -14.48 0.31
CA GLN A 186 -9.33 -15.09 0.94
C GLN A 186 -10.62 -14.69 0.22
N GLU A 187 -10.71 -13.45 -0.21
CA GLU A 187 -11.88 -12.94 -0.95
C GLU A 187 -12.07 -13.57 -2.32
N THR A 188 -11.01 -14.14 -2.90
CA THR A 188 -11.10 -14.87 -4.18
C THR A 188 -11.73 -16.25 -4.00
N SER A 189 -11.51 -16.87 -2.84
CA SER A 189 -11.99 -18.23 -2.52
C SER A 189 -13.44 -18.28 -2.05
N GLU A 190 -13.91 -17.25 -1.32
CA GLU A 190 -15.27 -17.23 -0.75
C GLU A 190 -16.37 -16.83 -1.75
N ASN A 191 -16.03 -16.08 -2.80
CA ASN A 191 -17.01 -15.57 -3.76
C ASN A 191 -17.57 -16.61 -4.73
N ASP A 192 -16.98 -17.79 -4.84
CA ASP A 192 -17.57 -18.91 -5.61
C ASP A 192 -18.69 -19.63 -4.84
N GLN A 193 -18.80 -19.43 -3.50
CA GLN A 193 -19.76 -20.14 -2.67
C GLN A 193 -20.88 -19.26 -2.05
N THR A 194 -20.76 -17.94 -2.01
CA THR A 194 -21.70 -17.07 -1.26
C THR A 194 -22.33 -15.93 -2.07
N ALA A 195 -22.75 -16.18 -3.29
CA ALA A 195 -23.51 -15.20 -4.09
C ALA A 195 -24.90 -14.86 -3.50
N GLN A 196 -25.29 -15.44 -2.35
CA GLN A 196 -26.66 -15.34 -1.81
C GLN A 196 -26.87 -14.63 -0.47
N ILE A 197 -25.83 -14.26 0.27
CA ILE A 197 -26.03 -13.68 1.60
C ILE A 197 -25.23 -12.36 1.73
N HIS A 198 -25.79 -11.18 1.49
CA HIS A 198 -25.46 -9.91 2.13
C HIS A 198 -26.15 -8.71 1.46
N THR A 199 -27.43 -8.57 1.76
CA THR A 199 -28.21 -7.34 1.38
C THR A 199 -27.99 -6.20 2.37
N GLU A 200 -27.47 -6.44 3.59
CA GLU A 200 -27.40 -5.45 4.67
C GLU A 200 -26.13 -4.60 4.73
N GLN A 201 -25.00 -5.06 4.21
CA GLN A 201 -23.75 -4.28 4.23
C GLN A 201 -23.70 -3.11 3.20
N ILE A 202 -24.67 -3.04 2.29
CA ILE A 202 -24.69 -2.06 1.19
C ILE A 202 -25.12 -0.66 1.64
N THR A 203 -25.86 -0.56 2.73
CA THR A 203 -26.24 0.75 3.31
C THR A 203 -25.00 1.45 3.89
N GLY A 204 -24.08 0.69 4.47
CA GLY A 204 -22.77 1.20 4.95
C GLY A 204 -21.89 1.73 3.83
N LEU A 205 -21.85 1.05 2.66
CA LEU A 205 -21.04 1.48 1.51
C LEU A 205 -21.53 2.79 0.87
N LYS A 206 -22.85 3.05 0.86
CA LYS A 206 -23.37 4.36 0.42
C LYS A 206 -22.91 5.49 1.34
N ASN A 207 -22.88 5.26 2.64
CA ASN A 207 -22.39 6.23 3.62
C ASN A 207 -20.87 6.43 3.51
N ILE A 208 -20.09 5.36 3.29
CA ILE A 208 -18.63 5.43 3.09
C ILE A 208 -18.32 6.18 1.78
N LEU A 209 -19.04 5.90 0.70
CA LEU A 209 -18.86 6.59 -0.58
C LEU A 209 -19.26 8.08 -0.51
N SER A 210 -20.28 8.44 0.30
CA SER A 210 -20.64 9.85 0.54
C SER A 210 -19.58 10.57 1.36
N VAL A 211 -18.99 9.91 2.37
CA VAL A 211 -17.91 10.44 3.22
C VAL A 211 -16.61 10.62 2.40
N ILE A 212 -16.28 9.66 1.53
CA ILE A 212 -15.13 9.79 0.62
C ILE A 212 -15.35 10.93 -0.38
N GLY A 213 -16.59 11.08 -0.90
CA GLY A 213 -16.95 12.19 -1.81
C GLY A 213 -16.85 13.56 -1.16
N SER A 214 -17.11 13.68 0.16
CA SER A 214 -17.05 14.94 0.90
C SER A 214 -15.64 15.29 1.41
N ASN A 215 -14.79 14.29 1.67
CA ASN A 215 -13.43 14.51 2.18
C ASN A 215 -12.39 14.77 1.09
N PHE A 216 -12.70 14.58 -0.19
CA PHE A 216 -11.84 14.86 -1.34
C PHE A 216 -12.24 16.12 -2.13
N THR A 217 -12.98 17.03 -1.53
CA THR A 217 -13.08 18.40 -2.06
C THR A 217 -11.76 19.14 -1.78
N PHE A 218 -11.35 20.03 -2.70
CA PHE A 218 -10.15 20.89 -2.62
C PHE A 218 -10.05 21.74 -1.33
N GLU A 219 -10.98 21.60 -0.40
CA GLU A 219 -11.06 22.28 0.90
C GLU A 219 -10.51 21.49 2.07
N SER A 220 -9.99 20.27 1.87
CA SER A 220 -9.36 19.52 2.95
C SER A 220 -8.14 20.29 3.51
N PRO A 221 -8.06 20.51 4.84
CA PRO A 221 -6.94 21.22 5.47
C PRO A 221 -5.58 20.57 5.20
N LEU A 222 -5.55 19.26 4.98
CA LEU A 222 -4.35 18.48 4.64
C LEU A 222 -3.82 18.81 3.24
N PHE A 223 -4.69 19.11 2.27
CA PHE A 223 -4.29 19.51 0.92
C PHE A 223 -3.69 20.92 0.90
N ARG A 224 -4.23 21.85 1.71
CA ARG A 224 -3.68 23.21 1.87
C ARG A 224 -2.32 23.23 2.55
N HIS A 225 -2.02 22.25 3.41
CA HIS A 225 -0.72 22.13 4.07
C HIS A 225 0.36 21.63 3.11
N ALA A 226 0.02 20.69 2.22
CA ALA A 226 0.96 20.13 1.24
C ALA A 226 1.39 21.16 0.18
N ILE A 227 0.51 22.12 -0.21
CA ILE A 227 0.82 23.18 -1.18
C ILE A 227 1.65 24.31 -0.57
N ARG A 228 1.65 24.49 0.75
CA ARG A 228 2.44 25.54 1.43
C ARG A 228 3.90 25.15 1.68
N LEU A 229 4.28 23.92 1.45
CA LEU A 229 5.64 23.39 1.67
C LEU A 229 6.37 23.05 0.36
N SER A 230 5.80 23.35 -0.79
CA SER A 230 6.46 23.39 -2.11
C SER A 230 6.52 24.85 -2.57
#